data_df8f0c62bb8ac36b731ae86d1857b694
#
_entry.id   df8f0c62bb8ac36b731ae86d1857b694
#
_cell.length_a   1.000
_cell.length_b   1.000
_cell.length_c   1.000
_cell.angle_alpha   90.00
_cell.angle_beta   90.00
_cell.angle_gamma   90.00
#
_symmetry.space_group_name_H-M   'P 1'
#
loop_
_entity.id
_entity.type
_entity.pdbx_description
1 polymer ?
#
loop_
_entity_poly.entity_id
_entity_poly.type
_entity_poly.pdbx_seq_one_letter_code
_entity_poly.pdbx_strand_id
1 'polypeptide(L)'
;APRPTQSAVPQRVESASTESVPAETADPNRLPLWLTWTIAGLCIVLLGLLAAHYLMQAYLTTRAEEWETARQNTLSYYHVVEGENGNSITYQPLIERYAAEYNLRPAFVAAIIRNESSFRTDAESSVGARGLMQLMPDTAEWIAGKIGDSNYSFDHLYDAETNIRYGCWYLNYLSKLFRGDAVLVSSAYHAGQTTVTRWLSDKGISSDGVTIPVDKLPDGPTKQYAGRVTTSYGIYEALLYPNESAEAAGAAAGDIVSARAVRAGVANQ
;
A
#
# COMPACT_ATOMS: atom_id res chain seq x y z
N ALA A 1 122.81 -9.86 -20.21
CA ALA A 1 122.97 -11.35 -20.39
C ALA A 1 123.01 -12.00 -19.00
N PRO A 2 122.72 -13.23 -18.83
CA PRO A 2 121.99 -14.19 -19.66
C PRO A 2 120.86 -14.94 -18.91
N ARG A 3 120.05 -15.61 -19.62
CA ARG A 3 119.33 -16.83 -19.47
C ARG A 3 119.89 -17.88 -18.42
N PRO A 4 119.19 -19.01 -18.11
CA PRO A 4 117.94 -19.66 -18.73
C PRO A 4 117.10 -20.47 -17.76
N THR A 5 115.92 -20.97 -18.28
CA THR A 5 115.33 -22.30 -18.21
C THR A 5 114.80 -22.91 -16.90
N GLN A 6 113.64 -23.42 -16.85
CA GLN A 6 113.16 -24.77 -17.06
C GLN A 6 111.71 -24.88 -16.61
N SER A 7 110.78 -25.29 -17.46
CA SER A 7 110.13 -26.61 -17.61
C SER A 7 109.65 -27.19 -16.28
N ALA A 8 108.32 -27.24 -16.08
CA ALA A 8 107.67 -28.26 -15.26
C ALA A 8 106.29 -28.66 -15.87
N VAL A 9 106.08 -29.88 -15.90
CA VAL A 9 105.11 -30.79 -16.48
C VAL A 9 103.70 -30.61 -15.81
N PRO A 10 102.64 -30.79 -16.51
CA PRO A 10 101.29 -30.56 -15.97
C PRO A 10 100.83 -31.69 -15.06
N GLN A 11 100.28 -31.32 -13.89
CA GLN A 11 99.60 -32.28 -13.06
C GLN A 11 98.09 -32.43 -13.54
N ARG A 12 97.76 -33.69 -13.63
CA ARG A 12 96.45 -34.25 -13.92
C ARG A 12 95.41 -33.73 -12.91
N VAL A 13 94.38 -33.06 -13.38
CA VAL A 13 93.24 -32.72 -12.59
C VAL A 13 92.25 -33.95 -12.52
N GLU A 14 92.08 -34.44 -11.33
CA GLU A 14 91.12 -35.47 -11.04
C GLU A 14 89.68 -34.96 -11.34
N SER A 15 88.91 -35.78 -12.03
CA SER A 15 87.53 -35.61 -12.39
C SER A 15 86.70 -35.64 -11.10
N ALA A 16 86.10 -34.48 -10.73
CA ALA A 16 85.07 -34.45 -9.74
C ALA A 16 83.86 -35.23 -10.23
N SER A 17 83.50 -36.27 -9.48
CA SER A 17 82.28 -37.02 -9.66
C SER A 17 81.09 -36.18 -9.46
N THR A 18 80.36 -35.88 -10.49
CA THR A 18 79.00 -35.32 -10.41
C THR A 18 78.10 -36.32 -9.71
N GLU A 19 77.84 -36.09 -8.45
CA GLU A 19 76.78 -36.80 -7.71
C GLU A 19 75.44 -36.50 -8.38
N SER A 20 74.91 -37.51 -9.08
CA SER A 20 73.56 -37.43 -9.66
C SER A 20 72.56 -37.38 -8.51
N VAL A 21 71.90 -36.22 -8.31
CA VAL A 21 70.72 -36.08 -7.46
C VAL A 21 69.67 -37.05 -7.98
N PRO A 22 69.14 -37.96 -7.14
CA PRO A 22 68.15 -38.92 -7.62
C PRO A 22 66.94 -38.10 -8.10
N ALA A 23 66.50 -38.31 -9.30
CA ALA A 23 65.20 -37.81 -9.79
C ALA A 23 64.11 -38.34 -8.83
N GLU A 24 63.51 -37.41 -8.05
CA GLU A 24 62.37 -37.69 -7.23
C GLU A 24 61.29 -38.27 -8.15
N THR A 25 61.03 -39.56 -8.05
CA THR A 25 59.99 -40.24 -8.83
C THR A 25 58.65 -39.60 -8.45
N ALA A 26 58.12 -38.76 -9.33
CA ALA A 26 56.83 -38.12 -9.17
C ALA A 26 55.80 -39.26 -8.97
N ASP A 27 55.14 -39.25 -7.83
CA ASP A 27 54.03 -40.17 -7.53
C ASP A 27 52.95 -39.96 -8.61
N PRO A 28 52.67 -41.01 -9.44
CA PRO A 28 51.70 -40.89 -10.54
C PRO A 28 50.29 -40.57 -10.09
N ASN A 29 49.99 -40.66 -8.81
CA ASN A 29 48.70 -40.31 -8.21
C ASN A 29 48.66 -38.87 -7.65
N ARG A 30 49.73 -38.10 -7.65
CA ARG A 30 49.73 -36.70 -7.23
C ARG A 30 49.31 -35.81 -8.38
N LEU A 31 48.18 -35.08 -8.14
CA LEU A 31 47.75 -34.05 -9.07
C LEU A 31 48.81 -32.92 -9.14
N PRO A 32 49.09 -32.38 -10.33
CA PRO A 32 50.02 -31.26 -10.47
C PRO A 32 49.54 -30.06 -9.63
N LEU A 33 50.46 -29.37 -8.97
CA LEU A 33 50.18 -28.25 -8.05
C LEU A 33 49.27 -27.18 -8.67
N TRP A 34 49.43 -26.86 -9.94
CA TRP A 34 48.56 -25.89 -10.63
C TRP A 34 47.11 -26.35 -10.67
N LEU A 35 46.86 -27.67 -10.86
CA LEU A 35 45.50 -28.23 -10.91
C LEU A 35 44.86 -28.22 -9.51
N THR A 36 45.62 -28.51 -8.45
CA THR A 36 45.10 -28.41 -7.05
C THR A 36 44.70 -27.00 -6.69
N TRP A 37 45.49 -26.00 -7.08
CA TRP A 37 45.14 -24.57 -6.84
C TRP A 37 43.94 -24.10 -7.67
N THR A 38 43.80 -24.60 -8.93
CA THR A 38 42.61 -24.25 -9.74
C THR A 38 41.34 -24.85 -9.16
N ILE A 39 41.39 -26.13 -8.73
CA ILE A 39 40.24 -26.77 -8.05
C ILE A 39 39.88 -26.05 -6.75
N ALA A 40 40.87 -25.72 -5.91
CA ALA A 40 40.67 -25.00 -4.69
C ALA A 40 40.02 -23.59 -4.93
N GLY A 41 40.50 -22.88 -5.95
CA GLY A 41 39.93 -21.62 -6.38
C GLY A 41 38.47 -21.75 -6.84
N LEU A 42 38.16 -22.76 -7.66
CA LEU A 42 36.80 -23.06 -8.09
C LEU A 42 35.89 -23.42 -6.91
N CYS A 43 36.36 -24.21 -5.97
CA CYS A 43 35.60 -24.55 -4.76
C CYS A 43 35.29 -23.29 -3.91
N ILE A 44 36.26 -22.36 -3.75
CA ILE A 44 36.05 -21.14 -3.02
C ILE A 44 34.99 -20.26 -3.72
N VAL A 45 35.08 -20.15 -5.06
CA VAL A 45 34.08 -19.39 -5.83
C VAL A 45 32.68 -20.01 -5.68
N LEU A 46 32.59 -21.33 -5.79
CA LEU A 46 31.33 -22.07 -5.66
C LEU A 46 30.74 -21.91 -4.26
N LEU A 47 31.56 -22.01 -3.20
CA LEU A 47 31.12 -21.78 -1.83
C LEU A 47 30.66 -20.33 -1.62
N GLY A 48 31.35 -19.36 -2.23
CA GLY A 48 30.94 -17.96 -2.22
C GLY A 48 29.58 -17.74 -2.89
N LEU A 49 29.36 -18.37 -4.06
CA LEU A 49 28.08 -18.32 -4.76
C LEU A 49 26.94 -18.99 -3.97
N LEU A 50 27.20 -20.12 -3.34
CA LEU A 50 26.24 -20.81 -2.48
C LEU A 50 25.90 -19.97 -1.24
N ALA A 51 26.89 -19.37 -0.62
CA ALA A 51 26.66 -18.46 0.53
C ALA A 51 25.85 -17.22 0.10
N ALA A 52 26.20 -16.60 -1.03
CA ALA A 52 25.44 -15.46 -1.57
C ALA A 52 24.00 -15.85 -1.90
N HIS A 53 23.80 -17.02 -2.52
CA HIS A 53 22.46 -17.57 -2.79
C HIS A 53 21.68 -17.77 -1.50
N TYR A 54 22.27 -18.40 -0.50
CA TYR A 54 21.62 -18.63 0.80
C TYR A 54 21.24 -17.29 1.49
N LEU A 55 22.15 -16.31 1.50
CA LEU A 55 21.89 -15.00 2.07
C LEU A 55 20.78 -14.25 1.32
N MET A 56 20.77 -14.36 -0.01
CA MET A 56 19.70 -13.81 -0.83
C MET A 56 18.34 -14.45 -0.51
N GLN A 57 18.29 -15.79 -0.41
CA GLN A 57 17.05 -16.49 -0.03
C GLN A 57 16.58 -16.07 1.37
N ALA A 58 17.48 -16.01 2.35
CA ALA A 58 17.16 -15.56 3.69
C ALA A 58 16.63 -14.11 3.69
N TYR A 59 17.24 -13.21 2.92
CA TYR A 59 16.76 -11.83 2.76
C TYR A 59 15.35 -11.78 2.14
N LEU A 60 15.10 -12.55 1.06
CA LEU A 60 13.80 -12.57 0.40
C LEU A 60 12.70 -13.16 1.29
N THR A 61 12.99 -14.22 2.06
CA THR A 61 12.01 -14.78 3.00
C THR A 61 11.67 -13.80 4.13
N THR A 62 12.67 -13.15 4.73
CA THR A 62 12.43 -12.13 5.76
C THR A 62 11.58 -10.98 5.22
N ARG A 63 11.87 -10.50 4.02
CA ARG A 63 11.07 -9.43 3.37
C ARG A 63 9.64 -9.88 3.09
N ALA A 64 9.45 -11.13 2.64
CA ALA A 64 8.11 -11.68 2.40
C ALA A 64 7.30 -11.77 3.70
N GLU A 65 7.92 -12.20 4.80
CA GLU A 65 7.27 -12.24 6.13
C GLU A 65 6.90 -10.85 6.64
N GLU A 66 7.78 -9.86 6.47
CA GLU A 66 7.49 -8.45 6.82
C GLU A 66 6.28 -7.92 6.02
N TRP A 67 6.24 -8.16 4.71
CA TRP A 67 5.13 -7.75 3.86
C TRP A 67 3.81 -8.43 4.24
N GLU A 68 3.84 -9.73 4.50
CA GLU A 68 2.64 -10.46 4.92
C GLU A 68 2.14 -9.97 6.28
N THR A 69 3.04 -9.73 7.23
CA THR A 69 2.68 -9.16 8.53
C THR A 69 2.06 -7.77 8.39
N ALA A 70 2.64 -6.90 7.57
CA ALA A 70 2.11 -5.56 7.31
C ALA A 70 0.74 -5.62 6.62
N ARG A 71 0.56 -6.56 5.69
CA ARG A 71 -0.72 -6.82 5.00
C ARG A 71 -1.79 -7.29 5.99
N GLN A 72 -1.50 -8.29 6.82
CA GLN A 72 -2.43 -8.81 7.83
C GLN A 72 -2.81 -7.74 8.85
N ASN A 73 -1.86 -6.92 9.29
CA ASN A 73 -2.14 -5.78 10.15
C ASN A 73 -3.09 -4.77 9.49
N THR A 74 -2.91 -4.52 8.19
CA THR A 74 -3.81 -3.64 7.43
C THR A 74 -5.21 -4.22 7.34
N LEU A 75 -5.34 -5.49 6.94
CA LEU A 75 -6.65 -6.16 6.85
C LEU A 75 -7.38 -6.15 8.20
N SER A 76 -6.67 -6.50 9.29
CA SER A 76 -7.21 -6.47 10.64
C SER A 76 -7.67 -5.07 11.06
N TYR A 77 -6.84 -4.04 10.80
CA TYR A 77 -7.19 -2.65 11.13
C TYR A 77 -8.45 -2.17 10.40
N TYR A 78 -8.64 -2.58 9.14
CA TYR A 78 -9.81 -2.23 8.33
C TYR A 78 -10.96 -3.24 8.44
N HIS A 79 -10.88 -4.21 9.36
CA HIS A 79 -11.90 -5.26 9.55
C HIS A 79 -12.20 -6.06 8.27
N VAL A 80 -11.20 -6.21 7.40
CA VAL A 80 -11.31 -6.98 6.16
C VAL A 80 -10.95 -8.43 6.44
N VAL A 81 -11.80 -9.35 6.00
CA VAL A 81 -11.61 -10.79 6.07
C VAL A 81 -11.36 -11.33 4.67
N GLU A 82 -10.28 -12.09 4.50
CA GLU A 82 -9.98 -12.78 3.26
C GLU A 82 -10.81 -14.06 3.15
N GLY A 83 -11.47 -14.25 2.02
CA GLY A 83 -12.26 -15.43 1.70
C GLY A 83 -11.93 -16.01 0.33
N GLU A 84 -12.42 -17.22 0.06
CA GLU A 84 -12.24 -17.89 -1.24
C GLU A 84 -12.78 -17.07 -2.42
N ASN A 85 -13.83 -16.28 -2.19
CA ASN A 85 -14.47 -15.43 -3.20
C ASN A 85 -13.98 -13.97 -3.18
N GLY A 86 -12.86 -13.70 -2.50
CA GLY A 86 -12.32 -12.36 -2.33
C GLY A 86 -12.44 -11.82 -0.91
N ASN A 87 -12.02 -10.58 -0.74
CA ASN A 87 -12.08 -9.88 0.53
C ASN A 87 -13.51 -9.44 0.86
N SER A 88 -13.86 -9.43 2.15
CA SER A 88 -15.16 -9.01 2.66
C SER A 88 -15.05 -8.23 3.96
N ILE A 89 -16.10 -7.49 4.32
CA ILE A 89 -16.24 -6.78 5.60
C ILE A 89 -17.58 -7.13 6.27
N THR A 90 -17.64 -6.86 7.57
CA THR A 90 -18.90 -6.99 8.30
C THR A 90 -19.97 -6.06 7.70
N TYR A 91 -21.20 -6.53 7.59
CA TYR A 91 -22.35 -5.82 7.00
C TYR A 91 -22.22 -5.47 5.50
N GLN A 92 -21.26 -6.07 4.77
CA GLN A 92 -21.07 -5.75 3.35
C GLN A 92 -22.37 -5.84 2.52
N PRO A 93 -23.22 -6.87 2.63
CA PRO A 93 -24.47 -6.92 1.85
C PRO A 93 -25.43 -5.75 2.12
N LEU A 94 -25.51 -5.27 3.37
CA LEU A 94 -26.31 -4.10 3.72
C LEU A 94 -25.69 -2.81 3.17
N ILE A 95 -24.38 -2.68 3.27
CA ILE A 95 -23.63 -1.53 2.74
C ILE A 95 -23.83 -1.43 1.22
N GLU A 96 -23.65 -2.54 0.49
CA GLU A 96 -23.80 -2.57 -0.96
C GLU A 96 -25.25 -2.26 -1.38
N ARG A 97 -26.23 -2.85 -0.71
CA ARG A 97 -27.66 -2.61 -0.97
C ARG A 97 -28.01 -1.13 -0.83
N TYR A 98 -27.70 -0.51 0.31
CA TYR A 98 -28.07 0.88 0.55
C TYR A 98 -27.17 1.88 -0.18
N ALA A 99 -25.91 1.54 -0.45
CA ALA A 99 -25.09 2.33 -1.34
C ALA A 99 -25.68 2.41 -2.75
N ALA A 100 -26.13 1.27 -3.29
CA ALA A 100 -26.80 1.22 -4.60
C ALA A 100 -28.12 2.00 -4.59
N GLU A 101 -28.98 1.82 -3.56
CA GLU A 101 -30.25 2.54 -3.42
C GLU A 101 -30.08 4.07 -3.39
N TYR A 102 -29.02 4.54 -2.72
CA TYR A 102 -28.76 5.97 -2.56
C TYR A 102 -27.67 6.52 -3.48
N ASN A 103 -27.26 5.77 -4.49
CA ASN A 103 -26.23 6.17 -5.49
C ASN A 103 -24.92 6.62 -4.83
N LEU A 104 -24.40 5.79 -3.94
CA LEU A 104 -23.14 5.98 -3.23
C LEU A 104 -22.14 4.89 -3.63
N ARG A 105 -20.84 5.15 -3.43
CA ARG A 105 -19.82 4.12 -3.52
C ARG A 105 -19.82 3.29 -2.22
N PRO A 106 -19.95 1.95 -2.28
CA PRO A 106 -19.96 1.10 -1.08
C PRO A 106 -18.70 1.28 -0.22
N ALA A 107 -17.53 1.43 -0.86
CA ALA A 107 -16.27 1.70 -0.19
C ALA A 107 -16.29 3.01 0.62
N PHE A 108 -16.98 4.05 0.16
CA PHE A 108 -17.14 5.30 0.89
C PHE A 108 -18.02 5.13 2.14
N VAL A 109 -19.11 4.38 2.01
CA VAL A 109 -19.97 4.03 3.17
C VAL A 109 -19.18 3.24 4.21
N ALA A 110 -18.43 2.22 3.78
CA ALA A 110 -17.56 1.43 4.66
C ALA A 110 -16.51 2.31 5.37
N ALA A 111 -15.93 3.28 4.66
CA ALA A 111 -14.99 4.23 5.24
C ALA A 111 -15.61 5.10 6.34
N ILE A 112 -16.84 5.57 6.15
CA ILE A 112 -17.57 6.30 7.19
C ILE A 112 -17.81 5.39 8.41
N ILE A 113 -18.39 4.19 8.23
CA ILE A 113 -18.65 3.23 9.31
C ILE A 113 -17.36 2.91 10.09
N ARG A 114 -16.25 2.69 9.38
CA ARG A 114 -14.94 2.43 10.01
C ARG A 114 -14.50 3.57 10.92
N ASN A 115 -14.66 4.80 10.48
CA ASN A 115 -14.22 5.98 11.22
C ASN A 115 -15.19 6.40 12.34
N GLU A 116 -16.46 6.07 12.24
CA GLU A 116 -17.48 6.39 13.24
C GLU A 116 -17.52 5.39 14.40
N SER A 117 -17.59 4.10 14.09
CA SER A 117 -17.84 3.08 15.12
C SER A 117 -16.85 1.91 15.10
N SER A 118 -15.98 1.80 14.08
CA SER A 118 -15.22 0.57 13.81
C SER A 118 -16.14 -0.65 13.68
N PHE A 119 -17.24 -0.52 12.95
CA PHE A 119 -18.27 -1.55 12.73
C PHE A 119 -18.98 -2.04 13.98
N ARG A 120 -19.03 -1.27 15.07
CA ARG A 120 -19.76 -1.60 16.28
C ARG A 120 -21.19 -1.02 16.23
N THR A 121 -22.17 -1.90 16.25
CA THR A 121 -23.60 -1.51 16.28
C THR A 121 -24.02 -0.86 17.60
N ASP A 122 -23.38 -1.26 18.71
CA ASP A 122 -23.65 -0.79 20.06
C ASP A 122 -22.89 0.49 20.42
N ALA A 123 -22.20 1.10 19.46
CA ALA A 123 -21.43 2.31 19.71
C ALA A 123 -22.34 3.48 20.08
N GLU A 124 -22.04 4.13 21.20
CA GLU A 124 -22.67 5.38 21.62
C GLU A 124 -21.60 6.37 22.04
N SER A 125 -21.68 7.60 21.50
CA SER A 125 -20.74 8.66 21.84
C SER A 125 -21.19 9.42 23.10
N SER A 126 -20.27 10.17 23.72
CA SER A 126 -20.56 11.03 24.87
C SER A 126 -21.59 12.14 24.59
N VAL A 127 -21.84 12.42 23.31
CA VAL A 127 -22.84 13.40 22.86
C VAL A 127 -24.12 12.75 22.32
N GLY A 128 -24.26 11.43 22.48
CA GLY A 128 -25.46 10.68 22.14
C GLY A 128 -25.58 10.22 20.69
N ALA A 129 -24.50 10.28 19.88
CA ALA A 129 -24.53 9.66 18.55
C ALA A 129 -24.53 8.15 18.66
N ARG A 130 -25.31 7.41 17.81
CA ARG A 130 -25.49 5.97 17.95
C ARG A 130 -25.23 5.16 16.70
N GLY A 131 -24.78 3.94 16.94
CA GLY A 131 -24.68 2.84 15.99
C GLY A 131 -23.52 2.97 15.00
N LEU A 132 -23.58 2.18 13.92
CA LEU A 132 -22.50 2.02 12.94
C LEU A 132 -22.01 3.33 12.34
N MET A 133 -22.93 4.24 12.03
CA MET A 133 -22.63 5.53 11.36
C MET A 133 -22.78 6.74 12.31
N GLN A 134 -22.89 6.49 13.64
CA GLN A 134 -22.92 7.52 14.68
C GLN A 134 -23.91 8.68 14.37
N LEU A 135 -25.15 8.31 14.15
CA LEU A 135 -26.20 9.30 13.86
C LEU A 135 -26.65 10.00 15.15
N MET A 136 -26.69 11.35 15.09
CA MET A 136 -27.21 12.17 16.17
C MET A 136 -28.74 12.08 16.25
N PRO A 137 -29.37 12.22 17.46
CA PRO A 137 -30.81 12.14 17.63
C PRO A 137 -31.60 13.01 16.65
N ASP A 138 -31.28 14.31 16.62
CA ASP A 138 -31.98 15.27 15.77
C ASP A 138 -31.82 14.97 14.27
N THR A 139 -30.64 14.51 13.87
CA THR A 139 -30.36 14.12 12.49
C THR A 139 -31.19 12.90 12.10
N ALA A 140 -31.24 11.89 12.96
CA ALA A 140 -31.98 10.66 12.69
C ALA A 140 -33.49 10.89 12.68
N GLU A 141 -34.03 11.70 13.57
CA GLU A 141 -35.43 12.11 13.56
C GLU A 141 -35.81 12.87 12.28
N TRP A 142 -34.95 13.81 11.87
CA TRP A 142 -35.13 14.53 10.62
C TRP A 142 -35.11 13.58 9.41
N ILE A 143 -34.20 12.61 9.36
CA ILE A 143 -34.14 11.59 8.31
C ILE A 143 -35.42 10.77 8.31
N ALA A 144 -35.87 10.27 9.48
CA ALA A 144 -37.12 9.51 9.62
C ALA A 144 -38.30 10.23 8.99
N GLY A 145 -38.45 11.53 9.31
CA GLY A 145 -39.49 12.37 8.70
C GLY A 145 -39.35 12.52 7.18
N LYS A 146 -38.11 12.55 6.65
CA LYS A 146 -37.87 12.67 5.20
C LYS A 146 -38.15 11.38 4.42
N ILE A 147 -37.90 10.23 5.03
CA ILE A 147 -38.15 8.93 4.39
C ILE A 147 -39.54 8.36 4.72
N GLY A 148 -40.32 9.06 5.56
CA GLY A 148 -41.66 8.64 5.95
C GLY A 148 -41.69 7.46 6.92
N ASP A 149 -40.66 7.29 7.73
CA ASP A 149 -40.59 6.21 8.72
C ASP A 149 -41.37 6.60 9.98
N SER A 150 -42.65 6.28 10.00
CA SER A 150 -43.56 6.57 11.13
C SER A 150 -43.30 5.69 12.36
N ASN A 151 -42.50 4.65 12.21
CA ASN A 151 -42.17 3.69 13.27
C ASN A 151 -40.80 3.96 13.91
N TYR A 152 -40.18 5.09 13.56
CA TYR A 152 -38.86 5.45 14.06
C TYR A 152 -38.83 5.57 15.59
N SER A 153 -37.80 4.97 16.17
CA SER A 153 -37.35 5.19 17.53
C SER A 153 -35.85 5.34 17.53
N PHE A 154 -35.33 6.21 18.40
CA PHE A 154 -33.88 6.43 18.45
C PHE A 154 -33.09 5.17 18.81
N ASP A 155 -33.69 4.23 19.56
CA ASP A 155 -33.06 2.93 19.87
C ASP A 155 -32.92 2.02 18.65
N HIS A 156 -33.71 2.24 17.59
CA HIS A 156 -33.55 1.51 16.33
C HIS A 156 -32.19 1.78 15.65
N LEU A 157 -31.47 2.83 16.06
CA LEU A 157 -30.13 3.09 15.53
C LEU A 157 -29.06 2.09 15.99
N TYR A 158 -29.37 1.21 16.94
CA TYR A 158 -28.52 0.06 17.26
C TYR A 158 -28.74 -1.13 16.29
N ASP A 159 -29.85 -1.11 15.53
CA ASP A 159 -30.04 -2.06 14.43
C ASP A 159 -29.21 -1.68 13.22
N ALA A 160 -28.43 -2.64 12.72
CA ALA A 160 -27.46 -2.40 11.66
C ALA A 160 -28.12 -1.92 10.35
N GLU A 161 -29.26 -2.53 9.97
CA GLU A 161 -29.96 -2.20 8.74
C GLU A 161 -30.53 -0.79 8.79
N THR A 162 -31.21 -0.44 9.88
CA THR A 162 -31.78 0.90 10.11
C THR A 162 -30.69 1.96 10.09
N ASN A 163 -29.58 1.71 10.80
CA ASN A 163 -28.48 2.68 10.92
C ASN A 163 -27.81 2.93 9.57
N ILE A 164 -27.47 1.87 8.82
CA ILE A 164 -26.85 1.98 7.48
C ILE A 164 -27.82 2.67 6.50
N ARG A 165 -29.09 2.31 6.50
CA ARG A 165 -30.10 2.93 5.62
C ARG A 165 -30.19 4.45 5.87
N TYR A 166 -30.30 4.87 7.13
CA TYR A 166 -30.37 6.28 7.50
C TYR A 166 -29.08 7.04 7.17
N GLY A 167 -27.94 6.45 7.50
CA GLY A 167 -26.64 7.04 7.20
C GLY A 167 -26.40 7.19 5.70
N CYS A 168 -26.74 6.19 4.89
CA CYS A 168 -26.65 6.26 3.43
C CYS A 168 -27.59 7.31 2.84
N TRP A 169 -28.82 7.44 3.36
CA TRP A 169 -29.71 8.53 2.96
C TRP A 169 -29.07 9.91 3.23
N TYR A 170 -28.47 10.08 4.42
CA TYR A 170 -27.81 11.33 4.80
C TYR A 170 -26.57 11.61 3.93
N LEU A 171 -25.76 10.60 3.66
CA LEU A 171 -24.62 10.74 2.75
C LEU A 171 -25.07 11.13 1.35
N ASN A 172 -26.16 10.55 0.82
CA ASN A 172 -26.72 10.97 -0.46
C ASN A 172 -27.19 12.41 -0.46
N TYR A 173 -27.86 12.85 0.62
CA TYR A 173 -28.27 14.23 0.79
C TYR A 173 -27.05 15.18 0.74
N LEU A 174 -25.98 14.87 1.47
CA LEU A 174 -24.75 15.66 1.47
C LEU A 174 -24.02 15.58 0.11
N SER A 175 -24.01 14.41 -0.54
CA SER A 175 -23.42 14.24 -1.87
C SER A 175 -24.09 15.12 -2.92
N LYS A 176 -25.40 15.28 -2.85
CA LYS A 176 -26.13 16.23 -3.73
C LYS A 176 -25.72 17.67 -3.50
N LEU A 177 -25.48 18.06 -2.24
CA LEU A 177 -25.04 19.41 -1.91
C LEU A 177 -23.59 19.70 -2.36
N PHE A 178 -22.72 18.71 -2.23
CA PHE A 178 -21.28 18.86 -2.44
C PHE A 178 -20.77 18.07 -3.66
N ARG A 179 -21.64 17.76 -4.62
CA ARG A 179 -21.32 17.13 -5.91
C ARG A 179 -20.57 15.82 -5.80
N GLY A 180 -20.79 15.06 -4.73
CA GLY A 180 -20.11 13.79 -4.48
C GLY A 180 -18.63 13.89 -4.10
N ASP A 181 -18.11 15.09 -3.83
CA ASP A 181 -16.73 15.28 -3.35
C ASP A 181 -16.55 14.64 -1.98
N ALA A 182 -15.74 13.60 -1.90
CA ALA A 182 -15.55 12.80 -0.68
C ALA A 182 -15.00 13.61 0.50
N VAL A 183 -14.15 14.62 0.23
CA VAL A 183 -13.59 15.50 1.27
C VAL A 183 -14.67 16.39 1.84
N LEU A 184 -15.49 17.02 0.98
CA LEU A 184 -16.55 17.93 1.40
C LEU A 184 -17.71 17.18 2.06
N VAL A 185 -18.10 16.01 1.52
CA VAL A 185 -19.16 15.17 2.08
C VAL A 185 -18.77 14.67 3.48
N SER A 186 -17.56 14.12 3.65
CA SER A 186 -17.09 13.68 4.96
C SER A 186 -16.94 14.85 5.95
N SER A 187 -16.43 15.99 5.48
CA SER A 187 -16.35 17.20 6.30
C SER A 187 -17.74 17.69 6.77
N ALA A 188 -18.73 17.63 5.88
CA ALA A 188 -20.11 18.03 6.20
C ALA A 188 -20.82 17.02 7.10
N TYR A 189 -20.50 15.75 6.96
CA TYR A 189 -20.98 14.70 7.86
C TYR A 189 -20.54 14.97 9.31
N HIS A 190 -19.27 15.33 9.48
CA HIS A 190 -18.67 15.59 10.80
C HIS A 190 -18.98 16.98 11.37
N ALA A 191 -18.90 18.04 10.56
CA ALA A 191 -18.98 19.44 11.02
C ALA A 191 -20.31 20.14 10.67
N GLY A 192 -21.18 19.43 9.95
CA GLY A 192 -22.43 19.98 9.42
C GLY A 192 -22.24 20.74 8.11
N GLN A 193 -23.27 20.66 7.26
CA GLN A 193 -23.27 21.26 5.92
C GLN A 193 -23.04 22.78 5.91
N THR A 194 -23.59 23.50 6.89
CA THR A 194 -23.48 24.96 7.01
C THR A 194 -22.03 25.40 7.20
N THR A 195 -21.25 24.61 7.96
CA THR A 195 -19.83 24.89 8.18
C THR A 195 -19.04 24.76 6.87
N VAL A 196 -19.27 23.68 6.13
CA VAL A 196 -18.57 23.44 4.85
C VAL A 196 -18.99 24.46 3.79
N THR A 197 -20.27 24.83 3.72
CA THR A 197 -20.75 25.88 2.81
C THR A 197 -20.07 27.24 3.11
N ARG A 198 -19.87 27.56 4.38
CA ARG A 198 -19.14 28.78 4.78
C ARG A 198 -17.65 28.68 4.35
N TRP A 199 -17.00 27.52 4.50
CA TRP A 199 -15.63 27.34 4.03
C TRP A 199 -15.49 27.47 2.52
N LEU A 200 -16.44 26.96 1.74
CA LEU A 200 -16.47 27.13 0.30
C LEU A 200 -16.64 28.61 -0.12
N SER A 201 -17.31 29.42 0.70
CA SER A 201 -17.48 30.85 0.44
C SER A 201 -16.26 31.70 0.81
N ASP A 202 -15.32 31.15 1.59
CA ASP A 202 -14.09 31.81 2.00
C ASP A 202 -12.98 31.61 0.97
N LYS A 203 -12.55 32.69 0.28
CA LYS A 203 -11.50 32.63 -0.74
C LYS A 203 -10.11 32.26 -0.19
N GLY A 204 -9.88 32.38 1.12
CA GLY A 204 -8.67 31.91 1.79
C GLY A 204 -8.63 30.38 1.96
N ILE A 205 -9.79 29.71 1.92
CA ILE A 205 -9.94 28.28 2.10
C ILE A 205 -10.21 27.60 0.73
N SER A 206 -11.19 28.07 -0.02
CA SER A 206 -11.56 27.57 -1.35
C SER A 206 -11.36 28.65 -2.41
N SER A 207 -10.41 28.43 -3.32
CA SER A 207 -10.11 29.40 -4.38
C SER A 207 -11.20 29.45 -5.47
N ASP A 208 -11.87 28.33 -5.73
CA ASP A 208 -12.89 28.16 -6.77
C ASP A 208 -14.33 28.26 -6.22
N GLY A 209 -14.51 28.16 -4.90
CA GLY A 209 -15.82 28.11 -4.23
C GLY A 209 -16.54 26.77 -4.42
N VAL A 210 -15.85 25.73 -4.90
CA VAL A 210 -16.43 24.43 -5.27
C VAL A 210 -15.72 23.28 -4.59
N THR A 211 -14.40 23.36 -4.44
CA THR A 211 -13.56 22.30 -3.87
C THR A 211 -12.68 22.81 -2.74
N ILE A 212 -12.35 21.93 -1.82
CA ILE A 212 -11.37 22.18 -0.76
C ILE A 212 -10.53 20.91 -0.61
N PRO A 213 -9.27 20.90 -1.06
CA PRO A 213 -8.34 19.79 -0.78
C PRO A 213 -8.17 19.57 0.72
N VAL A 214 -7.93 18.35 1.16
CA VAL A 214 -7.79 18.00 2.59
C VAL A 214 -6.77 18.89 3.32
N ASP A 215 -5.64 19.17 2.67
CA ASP A 215 -4.56 20.00 3.23
C ASP A 215 -4.99 21.47 3.42
N LYS A 216 -6.00 21.95 2.69
CA LYS A 216 -6.57 23.32 2.75
C LYS A 216 -7.74 23.44 3.70
N LEU A 217 -8.28 22.33 4.21
CA LEU A 217 -9.29 22.42 5.27
C LEU A 217 -8.72 23.15 6.50
N PRO A 218 -9.55 23.92 7.21
CA PRO A 218 -9.15 24.53 8.47
C PRO A 218 -8.63 23.48 9.47
N ASP A 219 -7.53 23.80 10.14
CA ASP A 219 -6.93 22.88 11.11
C ASP A 219 -7.92 22.57 12.25
N GLY A 220 -8.00 21.27 12.58
CA GLY A 220 -8.90 20.80 13.61
C GLY A 220 -9.43 19.39 13.39
N PRO A 221 -10.39 18.97 14.21
CA PRO A 221 -10.92 17.59 14.16
C PRO A 221 -11.52 17.22 12.82
N THR A 222 -12.18 18.13 12.13
CA THR A 222 -12.82 17.86 10.83
C THR A 222 -11.81 17.59 9.72
N LYS A 223 -10.70 18.33 9.68
CA LYS A 223 -9.60 18.06 8.74
C LYS A 223 -9.01 16.66 8.96
N GLN A 224 -8.77 16.30 10.22
CA GLN A 224 -8.26 14.98 10.58
C GLN A 224 -9.27 13.87 10.22
N TYR A 225 -10.55 14.10 10.49
CA TYR A 225 -11.63 13.17 10.15
C TYR A 225 -11.72 12.96 8.64
N ALA A 226 -11.83 14.03 7.86
CA ALA A 226 -11.89 13.93 6.41
C ALA A 226 -10.66 13.22 5.81
N GLY A 227 -9.47 13.50 6.35
CA GLY A 227 -8.25 12.81 5.96
C GLY A 227 -8.28 11.30 6.24
N ARG A 228 -8.76 10.90 7.43
CA ARG A 228 -8.91 9.47 7.75
C ARG A 228 -9.98 8.79 6.88
N VAL A 229 -11.11 9.44 6.66
CA VAL A 229 -12.18 8.88 5.80
C VAL A 229 -11.71 8.70 4.37
N THR A 230 -11.06 9.69 3.77
CA THR A 230 -10.57 9.59 2.38
C THR A 230 -9.47 8.55 2.23
N THR A 231 -8.60 8.40 3.22
CA THR A 231 -7.61 7.31 3.26
C THR A 231 -8.29 5.94 3.34
N SER A 232 -9.24 5.78 4.27
CA SER A 232 -10.00 4.53 4.42
C SER A 232 -10.80 4.19 3.16
N TYR A 233 -11.37 5.20 2.50
CA TYR A 233 -12.10 5.04 1.25
C TYR A 233 -11.23 4.43 0.14
N GLY A 234 -10.05 5.01 -0.09
CA GLY A 234 -9.11 4.46 -1.09
C GLY A 234 -8.66 3.02 -0.76
N ILE A 235 -8.48 2.70 0.53
CA ILE A 235 -8.11 1.35 0.97
C ILE A 235 -9.25 0.36 0.73
N TYR A 236 -10.50 0.71 1.08
CA TYR A 236 -11.65 -0.16 0.81
C TYR A 236 -11.90 -0.34 -0.68
N GLU A 237 -11.74 0.70 -1.50
CA GLU A 237 -11.81 0.55 -2.95
C GLU A 237 -10.79 -0.46 -3.47
N ALA A 238 -9.54 -0.34 -3.05
CA ALA A 238 -8.48 -1.25 -3.48
C ALA A 238 -8.68 -2.70 -2.98
N LEU A 239 -9.16 -2.88 -1.76
CA LEU A 239 -9.29 -4.21 -1.14
C LEU A 239 -10.58 -4.94 -1.52
N LEU A 240 -11.70 -4.23 -1.67
CA LEU A 240 -13.03 -4.84 -1.87
C LEU A 240 -13.54 -4.72 -3.32
N TYR A 241 -13.16 -3.64 -4.03
CA TYR A 241 -13.69 -3.31 -5.36
C TYR A 241 -12.58 -3.02 -6.39
N PRO A 242 -11.55 -3.89 -6.53
CA PRO A 242 -10.36 -3.60 -7.36
C PRO A 242 -10.69 -3.41 -8.84
N ASN A 243 -11.71 -4.09 -9.37
CA ASN A 243 -12.11 -3.99 -10.78
C ASN A 243 -12.78 -2.64 -11.09
N GLU A 244 -13.59 -2.13 -10.18
CA GLU A 244 -14.26 -0.83 -10.34
C GLU A 244 -13.26 0.33 -10.28
N SER A 245 -12.23 0.22 -9.43
CA SER A 245 -11.15 1.21 -9.35
C SER A 245 -10.32 1.23 -10.66
N ALA A 246 -10.09 0.07 -11.27
CA ALA A 246 -9.35 -0.04 -12.53
C ALA A 246 -10.17 0.54 -13.71
N GLU A 247 -11.48 0.28 -13.76
CA GLU A 247 -12.39 0.85 -14.76
C GLU A 247 -12.50 2.37 -14.65
N ALA A 248 -12.64 2.89 -13.41
CA ALA A 248 -12.69 4.34 -13.17
C ALA A 248 -11.37 5.03 -13.56
N ALA A 249 -10.22 4.42 -13.27
CA ALA A 249 -8.91 4.92 -13.69
C ALA A 249 -8.73 4.87 -15.21
N GLY A 250 -9.22 3.80 -15.87
CA GLY A 250 -9.23 3.65 -17.32
C GLY A 250 -10.11 4.68 -18.02
N ALA A 251 -11.31 4.93 -17.49
CA ALA A 251 -12.23 5.95 -18.00
C ALA A 251 -11.64 7.36 -17.87
N ALA A 252 -11.06 7.70 -16.71
CA ALA A 252 -10.41 8.99 -16.49
C ALA A 252 -9.20 9.19 -17.42
N ALA A 253 -8.41 8.14 -17.70
CA ALA A 253 -7.31 8.18 -18.65
C ALA A 253 -7.81 8.35 -20.09
N GLY A 254 -8.91 7.69 -20.45
CA GLY A 254 -9.57 7.82 -21.75
C GLY A 254 -10.07 9.24 -22.01
N ASP A 255 -10.69 9.87 -21.00
CA ASP A 255 -11.16 11.25 -21.08
C ASP A 255 -10.03 12.27 -21.24
N ILE A 256 -8.89 12.06 -20.55
CA ILE A 256 -7.70 12.91 -20.71
C ILE A 256 -7.12 12.79 -22.11
N VAL A 257 -7.05 11.57 -22.66
CA VAL A 257 -6.57 11.32 -24.03
C VAL A 257 -7.50 11.96 -25.05
N SER A 258 -8.83 11.81 -24.89
CA SER A 258 -9.84 12.41 -25.76
C SER A 258 -9.80 13.94 -25.73
N ALA A 259 -9.71 14.54 -24.54
CA ALA A 259 -9.61 15.99 -24.37
C ALA A 259 -8.32 16.56 -24.99
N ARG A 260 -7.22 15.80 -24.94
CA ARG A 260 -5.93 16.18 -25.54
C ARG A 260 -5.96 16.10 -27.05
N ALA A 261 -6.65 15.09 -27.63
CA ALA A 261 -6.85 14.92 -29.05
C ALA A 261 -7.74 16.04 -29.63
N VAL A 262 -8.81 16.41 -28.96
CA VAL A 262 -9.69 17.53 -29.34
C VAL A 262 -8.95 18.86 -29.33
N ARG A 263 -8.11 19.12 -28.30
CA ARG A 263 -7.28 20.35 -28.26
C ARG A 263 -6.21 20.39 -29.36
N ALA A 264 -5.64 19.24 -29.71
CA ALA A 264 -4.67 19.16 -30.82
C ALA A 264 -5.32 19.34 -32.19
N GLY A 265 -6.58 18.90 -32.37
CA GLY A 265 -7.35 19.07 -33.59
C GLY A 265 -7.83 20.52 -33.85
N VAL A 266 -8.04 21.31 -32.79
CA VAL A 266 -8.44 22.72 -32.87
C VAL A 266 -7.24 23.65 -33.14
N ALA A 267 -6.02 23.22 -32.91
CA ALA A 267 -4.81 24.01 -33.19
C ALA A 267 -4.32 23.91 -34.63
N ASN A 268 -4.97 23.11 -35.50
CA ASN A 268 -4.60 22.88 -36.89
C ASN A 268 -5.72 23.29 -37.88
N GLN A 269 -6.65 24.13 -37.50
CA GLN A 269 -7.55 24.89 -38.37
C GLN A 269 -7.32 26.39 -38.14
#